data_39ca8e739baf98236ffb0e87c92008dd
#
_entry.id   39ca8e739baf98236ffb0e87c92008dd
#
_cell.length_a   1.000
_cell.length_b   1.000
_cell.length_c   1.000
_cell.angle_alpha   90.00
_cell.angle_beta   90.00
_cell.angle_gamma   90.00
#
_symmetry.space_group_name_H-M   'P 1'
#
loop_
_entity.id
_entity.type
_entity.pdbx_description
1 polymer ?
#
loop_
_entity_poly.entity_id
_entity_poly.type
_entity_poly.pdbx_seq_one_letter_code
_entity_poly.pdbx_strand_id
1 'polypeptide(L)'
;ERKDLLQQLISKYEDSNFKIVASYQKYKEMHNIKDRGYDKCHGMFFSTVISADFKVWACLHFRQSKRHLLGDLKEESLEDIWRGSRIREVYNSIDCHSCPILCRNDSFNRTLDKLNISITNSEFL
;
A
#
# COMPACT_ATOMS: atom_id res chain seq x y z
N GLU A 1 4.74 13.76 -25.38
CA GLU A 1 4.23 12.71 -26.31
C GLU A 1 3.06 11.90 -25.70
N ARG A 2 3.21 11.13 -24.62
CA ARG A 2 2.07 10.37 -24.02
C ARG A 2 1.02 11.28 -23.34
N LYS A 3 1.45 12.38 -22.76
CA LYS A 3 0.57 13.35 -22.12
C LYS A 3 -0.30 14.07 -23.16
N ASP A 4 0.28 14.39 -24.29
CA ASP A 4 -0.42 15.08 -25.39
C ASP A 4 -1.45 14.14 -26.03
N LEU A 5 -1.12 12.86 -26.20
CA LEU A 5 -2.04 11.86 -26.70
C LEU A 5 -3.25 11.68 -25.75
N LEU A 6 -3.00 11.63 -24.44
CA LEU A 6 -4.07 11.50 -23.45
C LEU A 6 -4.97 12.74 -23.44
N GLN A 7 -4.42 13.96 -23.55
CA GLN A 7 -5.20 15.18 -23.68
C GLN A 7 -6.06 15.20 -24.95
N GLN A 8 -5.51 14.75 -26.07
CA GLN A 8 -6.26 14.62 -27.33
C GLN A 8 -7.41 13.63 -27.20
N LEU A 9 -7.19 12.48 -26.54
CA LEU A 9 -8.25 11.49 -26.28
C LEU A 9 -9.33 12.05 -25.36
N ILE A 10 -8.95 12.77 -24.30
CA ILE A 10 -9.91 13.43 -23.41
C ILE A 10 -10.76 14.39 -24.21
N SER A 11 -10.16 15.34 -24.95
CA SER A 11 -10.88 16.32 -25.75
C SER A 11 -11.80 15.71 -26.82
N LYS A 12 -11.43 14.53 -27.33
CA LYS A 12 -12.20 13.81 -28.35
C LYS A 12 -13.44 13.09 -27.80
N TYR A 13 -13.35 12.58 -26.56
CA TYR A 13 -14.37 11.67 -26.02
C TYR A 13 -15.16 12.25 -24.83
N GLU A 14 -14.75 13.38 -24.26
CA GLU A 14 -15.55 14.07 -23.25
C GLU A 14 -16.72 14.82 -23.90
N ASP A 15 -17.87 14.76 -23.23
CA ASP A 15 -19.05 15.55 -23.55
C ASP A 15 -19.77 16.03 -22.27
N SER A 16 -20.99 16.55 -22.40
CA SER A 16 -21.80 17.02 -21.27
C SER A 16 -22.17 15.90 -20.29
N ASN A 17 -22.24 14.65 -20.76
CA ASN A 17 -22.69 13.48 -20.01
C ASN A 17 -21.57 12.55 -19.59
N PHE A 18 -20.39 12.67 -20.19
CA PHE A 18 -19.25 11.79 -19.97
C PHE A 18 -17.96 12.58 -19.71
N LYS A 19 -17.34 12.34 -18.54
CA LYS A 19 -16.07 12.96 -18.15
C LYS A 19 -14.98 11.92 -17.94
N ILE A 20 -13.80 12.17 -18.47
CA ILE A 20 -12.61 11.33 -18.30
C ILE A 20 -11.75 11.89 -17.17
N VAL A 21 -11.68 11.18 -16.04
CA VAL A 21 -10.82 11.55 -14.92
C VAL A 21 -9.47 10.84 -15.05
N ALA A 22 -8.45 11.57 -15.45
CA ALA A 22 -7.09 11.06 -15.57
C ALA A 22 -6.20 11.56 -14.42
N SER A 23 -5.60 10.67 -13.66
CA SER A 23 -4.68 11.01 -12.58
C SER A 23 -3.27 11.26 -13.12
N TYR A 24 -3.03 12.45 -13.71
CA TYR A 24 -1.71 12.85 -14.23
C TYR A 24 -0.60 12.78 -13.19
N GLN A 25 -0.91 13.11 -11.93
CA GLN A 25 0.05 13.07 -10.84
C GLN A 25 0.64 11.67 -10.65
N LYS A 26 -0.23 10.65 -10.67
CA LYS A 26 0.20 9.25 -10.56
C LYS A 26 1.12 8.83 -11.71
N TYR A 27 0.80 9.21 -12.95
CA TYR A 27 1.64 8.90 -14.10
C TYR A 27 3.02 9.57 -14.02
N LYS A 28 3.07 10.81 -13.53
CA LYS A 28 4.32 11.54 -13.35
C LYS A 28 5.19 10.89 -12.27
N GLU A 29 4.58 10.48 -11.18
CA GLU A 29 5.26 9.77 -10.09
C GLU A 29 5.80 8.41 -10.52
N MET A 30 5.05 7.64 -11.33
CA MET A 30 5.50 6.34 -11.86
C MET A 30 6.84 6.39 -12.60
N HIS A 31 7.13 7.50 -13.28
CA HIS A 31 8.36 7.64 -14.07
C HIS A 31 9.53 8.22 -13.28
N ASN A 32 9.27 8.82 -12.12
CA ASN A 32 10.27 9.57 -11.36
C ASN A 32 10.73 8.87 -10.07
N ILE A 33 10.02 7.83 -9.60
CA ILE A 33 10.40 7.15 -8.37
C ILE A 33 11.46 6.10 -8.67
N LYS A 34 12.72 6.49 -8.55
CA LYS A 34 13.86 5.55 -8.51
C LYS A 34 14.18 5.10 -7.10
N ASP A 35 13.89 5.94 -6.11
CA ASP A 35 14.09 5.69 -4.68
C ASP A 35 12.80 6.04 -3.92
N ARG A 36 12.37 5.17 -3.04
CA ARG A 36 11.18 5.39 -2.21
C ARG A 36 11.45 6.34 -1.04
N GLY A 37 12.72 6.47 -0.63
CA GLY A 37 13.13 7.28 0.52
C GLY A 37 12.65 6.73 1.86
N TYR A 38 12.38 5.42 1.95
CA TYR A 38 12.06 4.70 3.19
C TYR A 38 12.31 3.19 3.02
N ASP A 39 12.73 2.52 4.10
CA ASP A 39 13.09 1.09 4.11
C ASP A 39 12.02 0.20 4.76
N LYS A 40 11.12 0.77 5.56
CA LYS A 40 10.12 0.04 6.32
C LYS A 40 8.70 0.41 5.93
N CYS A 41 7.82 -0.59 5.86
CA CYS A 41 6.42 -0.37 5.54
C CYS A 41 5.60 -0.08 6.80
N HIS A 42 5.68 1.13 7.33
CA HIS A 42 4.85 1.56 8.45
C HIS A 42 3.36 1.56 8.12
N GLY A 43 3.02 1.79 6.86
CA GLY A 43 1.63 1.83 6.38
C GLY A 43 0.87 0.52 6.57
N MET A 44 1.54 -0.62 6.77
CA MET A 44 0.87 -1.88 7.05
C MET A 44 0.12 -1.90 8.40
N PHE A 45 0.52 -1.05 9.35
CA PHE A 45 -0.17 -0.92 10.65
C PHE A 45 -1.45 -0.09 10.57
N PHE A 46 -1.63 0.69 9.50
CA PHE A 46 -2.82 1.52 9.26
C PHE A 46 -3.80 0.91 8.28
N SER A 47 -3.39 -0.10 7.55
CA SER A 47 -4.22 -0.76 6.56
C SER A 47 -3.91 -2.23 6.47
N THR A 48 -4.94 -3.06 6.55
CA THR A 48 -4.82 -4.50 6.32
C THR A 48 -5.81 -4.93 5.24
N VAL A 49 -5.68 -6.15 4.78
CA VAL A 49 -6.57 -6.75 3.79
C VAL A 49 -7.11 -8.05 4.33
N ILE A 50 -8.43 -8.14 4.41
CA ILE A 50 -9.14 -9.39 4.72
C ILE A 50 -9.67 -9.93 3.40
N SER A 51 -9.29 -11.15 3.04
CA SER A 51 -9.76 -11.82 1.83
C SER A 51 -11.04 -12.62 2.09
N ALA A 52 -11.74 -13.01 1.03
CA ALA A 52 -13.02 -13.73 1.14
C ALA A 52 -12.91 -15.09 1.85
N ASP A 53 -11.72 -15.67 1.92
CA ASP A 53 -11.41 -16.89 2.67
C ASP A 53 -11.06 -16.64 4.15
N PHE A 54 -11.28 -15.40 4.64
CA PHE A 54 -11.03 -14.93 6.00
C PHE A 54 -9.56 -14.78 6.39
N LYS A 55 -8.64 -14.86 5.43
CA LYS A 55 -7.23 -14.60 5.70
C LYS A 55 -6.92 -13.12 5.78
N VAL A 56 -6.03 -12.77 6.71
CA VAL A 56 -5.57 -11.40 6.97
C VAL A 56 -4.17 -11.23 6.40
N TRP A 57 -4.01 -10.24 5.51
CA TRP A 57 -2.78 -9.98 4.77
C TRP A 57 -2.23 -8.60 5.11
N ALA A 58 -0.92 -8.48 5.13
CA ALA A 58 -0.24 -7.22 5.40
C ALA A 58 -0.55 -6.10 4.38
N CYS A 59 -0.80 -6.45 3.12
CA CYS A 59 -1.23 -5.50 2.10
C CYS A 59 -1.86 -6.17 0.88
N LEU A 60 -2.54 -5.35 0.06
CA LEU A 60 -3.24 -5.81 -1.15
C LEU A 60 -2.30 -6.42 -2.19
N HIS A 61 -1.09 -5.87 -2.34
CA HIS A 61 -0.15 -6.31 -3.37
C HIS A 61 0.42 -7.70 -3.10
N PHE A 62 0.52 -8.09 -1.84
CA PHE A 62 1.08 -9.37 -1.41
C PHE A 62 0.05 -10.36 -0.88
N ARG A 63 -1.26 -10.12 -1.13
CA ARG A 63 -2.26 -11.13 -0.87
C ARG A 63 -1.90 -12.41 -1.63
N GLN A 64 -2.14 -13.58 -1.02
CA GLN A 64 -1.75 -14.91 -1.47
C GLN A 64 -0.24 -15.25 -1.28
N SER A 65 0.59 -14.33 -0.86
CA SER A 65 1.96 -14.63 -0.47
C SER A 65 2.00 -15.10 0.99
N LYS A 66 2.29 -16.37 1.23
CA LYS A 66 2.39 -16.94 2.59
C LYS A 66 3.33 -16.14 3.51
N ARG A 67 4.36 -15.53 2.94
CA ARG A 67 5.31 -14.66 3.67
C ARG A 67 4.63 -13.45 4.30
N HIS A 68 3.56 -12.94 3.67
CA HIS A 68 2.85 -11.73 4.08
C HIS A 68 1.47 -12.01 4.69
N LEU A 69 1.18 -13.28 4.99
CA LEU A 69 0.00 -13.70 5.75
C LEU A 69 0.21 -13.34 7.21
N LEU A 70 -0.73 -12.60 7.78
CA LEU A 70 -0.75 -12.23 9.20
C LEU A 70 -1.48 -13.28 10.06
N GLY A 71 -2.62 -13.79 9.59
CA GLY A 71 -3.40 -14.80 10.30
C GLY A 71 -4.67 -15.21 9.54
N ASP A 72 -5.50 -16.04 10.19
CA ASP A 72 -6.77 -16.53 9.66
C ASP A 72 -7.89 -16.28 10.69
N LEU A 73 -8.89 -15.49 10.32
CA LEU A 73 -10.02 -15.13 11.19
C LEU A 73 -10.98 -16.31 11.49
N LYS A 74 -10.74 -17.47 10.89
CA LYS A 74 -11.42 -18.71 11.26
C LYS A 74 -10.80 -19.38 12.50
N GLU A 75 -9.55 -19.03 12.81
CA GLU A 75 -8.75 -19.67 13.86
C GLU A 75 -8.51 -18.74 15.05
N GLU A 76 -8.42 -17.42 14.79
CA GLU A 76 -8.08 -16.41 15.79
C GLU A 76 -8.79 -15.08 15.55
N SER A 77 -8.92 -14.24 16.59
CA SER A 77 -9.52 -12.92 16.45
C SER A 77 -8.58 -11.94 15.74
N LEU A 78 -9.14 -10.88 15.13
CA LEU A 78 -8.33 -9.81 14.53
C LEU A 78 -7.40 -9.17 15.57
N GLU A 79 -7.86 -9.04 16.81
CA GLU A 79 -7.07 -8.49 17.91
C GLU A 79 -5.87 -9.37 18.22
N ASP A 80 -6.04 -10.70 18.29
CA ASP A 80 -4.94 -11.64 18.53
C ASP A 80 -3.92 -11.61 17.39
N ILE A 81 -4.38 -11.57 16.13
CA ILE A 81 -3.51 -11.39 14.96
C ILE A 81 -2.69 -10.11 15.10
N TRP A 82 -3.33 -9.01 15.50
CA TRP A 82 -2.69 -7.69 15.58
C TRP A 82 -1.68 -7.59 16.72
N ARG A 83 -1.95 -8.25 17.85
CA ARG A 83 -1.06 -8.30 19.02
C ARG A 83 0.00 -9.39 18.93
N GLY A 84 -0.18 -10.35 18.02
CA GLY A 84 0.71 -11.49 17.86
C GLY A 84 2.11 -11.14 17.35
N SER A 85 3.04 -12.09 17.50
CA SER A 85 4.42 -11.92 17.00
C SER A 85 4.50 -11.87 15.47
N ARG A 86 3.54 -12.51 14.80
CA ARG A 86 3.51 -12.67 13.33
C ARG A 86 3.51 -11.32 12.60
N ILE A 87 2.79 -10.32 13.10
CA ILE A 87 2.76 -8.99 12.47
C ILE A 87 4.16 -8.34 12.45
N ARG A 88 4.95 -8.54 13.52
CA ARG A 88 6.32 -8.03 13.62
C ARG A 88 7.28 -8.77 12.69
N GLU A 89 7.13 -10.08 12.59
CA GLU A 89 7.91 -10.90 11.65
C GLU A 89 7.67 -10.45 10.22
N VAL A 90 6.40 -10.28 9.83
CA VAL A 90 6.00 -9.82 8.51
C VAL A 90 6.53 -8.40 8.26
N TYR A 91 6.36 -7.47 9.21
CA TYR A 91 6.90 -6.11 9.12
C TYR A 91 8.41 -6.10 8.82
N ASN A 92 9.17 -6.90 9.55
CA ASN A 92 10.62 -6.99 9.36
C ASN A 92 11.03 -7.69 8.05
N SER A 93 10.13 -8.50 7.47
CA SER A 93 10.39 -9.25 6.25
C SER A 93 10.04 -8.49 4.97
N ILE A 94 9.29 -7.38 5.05
CA ILE A 94 8.89 -6.60 3.89
C ILE A 94 10.10 -5.85 3.32
N ASP A 95 10.41 -6.14 2.07
CA ASP A 95 11.34 -5.35 1.26
C ASP A 95 10.55 -4.28 0.51
N CYS A 96 10.61 -3.04 0.97
CA CYS A 96 9.90 -1.93 0.36
C CYS A 96 10.39 -1.61 -1.05
N HIS A 97 11.65 -1.92 -1.39
CA HIS A 97 12.20 -1.67 -2.73
C HIS A 97 11.60 -2.61 -3.79
N SER A 98 11.16 -3.81 -3.38
CA SER A 98 10.46 -4.75 -4.25
C SER A 98 8.96 -4.48 -4.40
N CYS A 99 8.39 -3.53 -3.65
CA CYS A 99 6.97 -3.20 -3.73
C CYS A 99 6.61 -2.57 -5.09
N PRO A 100 5.37 -2.80 -5.60
CA PRO A 100 4.89 -2.15 -6.80
C PRO A 100 4.96 -0.62 -6.71
N ILE A 101 5.26 0.00 -7.83
CA ILE A 101 5.21 1.46 -7.97
C ILE A 101 3.77 1.93 -7.68
N LEU A 102 3.62 3.11 -7.06
CA LEU A 102 2.33 3.67 -6.65
C LEU A 102 1.63 2.89 -5.52
N CYS A 103 2.40 2.38 -4.59
CA CYS A 103 1.83 1.87 -3.36
C CYS A 103 1.09 3.01 -2.63
N ARG A 104 -0.18 2.78 -2.30
CA ARG A 104 -0.99 3.80 -1.59
C ARG A 104 -0.45 4.17 -0.21
N ASN A 105 0.43 3.33 0.35
CA ASN A 105 1.10 3.59 1.62
C ASN A 105 2.39 4.42 1.47
N ASP A 106 2.81 4.78 0.25
CA ASP A 106 4.05 5.54 0.01
C ASP A 106 4.08 6.88 0.76
N SER A 107 2.98 7.62 0.75
CA SER A 107 2.90 8.90 1.46
C SER A 107 3.01 8.74 2.97
N PHE A 108 2.32 7.75 3.54
CA PHE A 108 2.43 7.41 4.96
C PHE A 108 3.85 7.02 5.34
N ASN A 109 4.44 6.10 4.61
CA ASN A 109 5.77 5.60 4.90
C ASN A 109 6.80 6.72 4.87
N ARG A 110 6.78 7.59 3.85
CA ARG A 110 7.69 8.73 3.74
C ARG A 110 7.50 9.75 4.88
N THR A 111 6.26 9.96 5.31
CA THR A 111 5.98 10.89 6.40
C THR A 111 6.48 10.35 7.72
N LEU A 112 6.19 9.10 8.02
CA LEU A 112 6.59 8.45 9.27
C LEU A 112 8.10 8.25 9.37
N ASP A 113 8.75 7.91 8.26
CA ASP A 113 10.20 7.80 8.21
C ASP A 113 10.90 9.13 8.52
N LYS A 114 10.39 10.23 7.95
CA LYS A 114 10.88 11.59 8.24
C LYS A 114 10.67 12.02 9.70
N LEU A 115 9.62 11.56 10.33
CA LEU A 115 9.35 11.85 11.74
C LEU A 115 10.19 10.98 12.68
N ASN A 116 10.94 10.01 12.15
CA ASN A 116 11.75 9.06 12.90
C ASN A 116 10.97 8.39 14.04
N ILE A 117 9.68 8.09 13.79
CA ILE A 117 8.81 7.45 14.77
C ILE A 117 9.10 5.96 14.78
N SER A 118 9.53 5.47 15.94
CA SER A 118 9.57 4.03 16.19
C SER A 118 8.17 3.52 16.45
N ILE A 119 7.58 2.88 15.44
CA ILE A 119 6.24 2.29 15.56
C ILE A 119 6.36 0.96 16.27
N THR A 120 5.85 0.87 17.48
CA THR A 120 5.65 -0.37 18.22
C THR A 120 4.17 -0.73 18.22
N ASN A 121 3.82 -2.01 18.24
CA ASN A 121 2.42 -2.45 18.23
C ASN A 121 1.63 -1.94 19.46
N SER A 122 2.32 -1.59 20.55
CA SER A 122 1.71 -1.05 21.76
C SER A 122 1.17 0.38 21.59
N GLU A 123 1.53 1.08 20.53
CA GLU A 123 1.08 2.46 20.27
C GLU A 123 -0.26 2.53 19.54
N PHE A 124 -0.76 1.39 19.05
CA PHE A 124 -2.03 1.30 18.31
C PHE A 124 -3.14 0.55 19.06
N LEU A 125 -2.91 0.23 20.32
CA LEU A 125 -3.83 -0.46 21.20
C LEU A 125 -4.13 0.35 22.44
#